data_24befef9a199da93a4141a8a1267149e
#
_entry.id   24befef9a199da93a4141a8a1267149e
#
_cell.length_a   1.000
_cell.length_b   1.000
_cell.length_c   1.000
_cell.angle_alpha   90.00
_cell.angle_beta   90.00
_cell.angle_gamma   90.00
#
_symmetry.space_group_name_H-M   'P 1'
#
loop_
_entity.id
_entity.type
_entity.pdbx_description
1 polymer ?
#
loop_
_entity_poly.entity_id
_entity_poly.type
_entity_poly.pdbx_seq_one_letter_code
_entity_poly.pdbx_strand_id
1 'polypeptide(L)'
;MLLALKLNFPKSVVLLRGNHETRGMTQFYGYRTQCLERFGDLEMYERSMELFDLLPLACCVNGEYLCMHGGVSVELTSLARINRVNRK
;
A
#
# COMPACT_ATOMS: atom_id res chain seq x y z
N MET A 1 -12.79 -5.46 5.63
CA MET A 1 -12.21 -6.42 6.59
C MET A 1 -10.78 -6.03 7.01
N LEU A 2 -9.78 -6.00 6.13
CA LEU A 2 -8.37 -5.73 6.50
C LEU A 2 -8.15 -4.39 7.22
N LEU A 3 -8.77 -3.30 6.74
CA LEU A 3 -8.69 -1.99 7.41
C LEU A 3 -9.31 -2.01 8.81
N ALA A 4 -10.42 -2.71 9.00
CA ALA A 4 -11.02 -2.87 10.32
C ALA A 4 -10.08 -3.63 11.28
N LEU A 5 -9.41 -4.67 10.80
CA LEU A 5 -8.39 -5.37 11.58
C LEU A 5 -7.20 -4.45 11.93
N LYS A 6 -6.72 -3.66 10.97
CA LYS A 6 -5.64 -2.70 11.22
C LYS A 6 -6.02 -1.65 12.26
N LEU A 7 -7.26 -1.14 12.22
CA LEU A 7 -7.75 -0.14 13.18
C LEU A 7 -7.91 -0.73 14.58
N ASN A 8 -8.42 -1.97 14.69
CA ASN A 8 -8.63 -2.62 15.98
C ASN A 8 -7.33 -3.19 16.58
N PHE A 9 -6.39 -3.62 15.74
CA PHE A 9 -5.14 -4.26 16.18
C PHE A 9 -3.91 -3.60 15.52
N PRO A 10 -3.68 -2.28 15.76
CA PRO A 10 -2.68 -1.50 15.02
C PRO A 10 -1.24 -1.99 15.21
N LYS A 11 -0.94 -2.63 16.34
CA LYS A 11 0.40 -3.17 16.64
C LYS A 11 0.61 -4.59 16.10
N SER A 12 -0.47 -5.36 15.89
CA SER A 12 -0.42 -6.76 15.47
C SER A 12 -0.64 -6.96 13.97
N VAL A 13 -1.25 -5.98 13.30
CA VAL A 13 -1.56 -6.04 11.87
C VAL A 13 -0.75 -5.00 11.11
N VAL A 14 0.03 -5.45 10.15
CA VAL A 14 0.74 -4.58 9.19
C VAL A 14 0.21 -4.86 7.79
N LEU A 15 -0.32 -3.82 7.15
CA LEU A 15 -0.75 -3.88 5.75
C LEU A 15 0.39 -3.34 4.89
N LEU A 16 0.86 -4.14 3.95
CA LEU A 16 1.93 -3.74 3.03
C LEU A 16 1.34 -3.25 1.70
N ARG A 17 1.98 -2.25 1.11
CA ARG A 17 1.63 -1.75 -0.21
C ARG A 17 2.12 -2.73 -1.27
N GLY A 18 1.23 -3.16 -2.16
CA GLY A 18 1.57 -3.94 -3.34
C GLY A 18 1.75 -3.06 -4.59
N ASN A 19 2.05 -3.71 -5.70
CA ASN A 19 2.24 -3.05 -6.99
C ASN A 19 0.92 -2.54 -7.61
N HIS A 20 -0.22 -3.09 -7.20
CA HIS A 20 -1.54 -2.63 -7.64
C HIS A 20 -2.07 -1.43 -6.84
N GLU A 21 -1.52 -1.12 -5.68
CA GLU A 21 -1.90 0.00 -4.84
C GLU A 21 -1.26 1.32 -5.34
N THR A 22 -1.45 1.59 -6.64
CA THR A 22 -0.96 2.79 -7.34
C THR A 22 -2.03 3.37 -8.25
N ARG A 23 -1.97 4.67 -8.53
CA ARG A 23 -2.94 5.36 -9.41
C ARG A 23 -2.97 4.74 -10.81
N GLY A 24 -1.81 4.48 -11.40
CA GLY A 24 -1.71 3.88 -12.73
C GLY A 24 -2.35 2.50 -12.80
N MET A 25 -2.02 1.61 -11.87
CA MET A 25 -2.53 0.24 -11.88
C MET A 25 -4.02 0.17 -11.53
N THR A 26 -4.48 0.97 -10.57
CA THR A 26 -5.89 1.03 -10.20
C THR A 26 -6.77 1.57 -11.32
N GLN A 27 -6.27 2.49 -12.15
CA GLN A 27 -6.96 2.96 -13.35
C GLN A 27 -6.96 1.89 -14.44
N PHE A 28 -5.79 1.32 -14.72
CA PHE A 28 -5.63 0.31 -15.78
C PHE A 28 -6.50 -0.93 -15.54
N TYR A 29 -6.53 -1.44 -14.30
CA TYR A 29 -7.33 -2.63 -13.94
C TYR A 29 -8.76 -2.31 -13.51
N GLY A 30 -9.23 -1.09 -13.70
CA GLY A 30 -10.64 -0.72 -13.60
C GLY A 30 -11.15 -0.43 -12.19
N TYR A 31 -10.31 -0.40 -11.14
CA TYR A 31 -10.76 -0.07 -9.79
C TYR A 31 -11.40 1.32 -9.71
N ARG A 32 -10.83 2.30 -10.44
CA ARG A 32 -11.39 3.65 -10.54
C ARG A 32 -12.80 3.63 -11.12
N THR A 33 -13.00 2.87 -12.20
CA THR A 33 -14.32 2.70 -12.86
C THR A 33 -15.31 2.02 -11.92
N GLN A 34 -14.90 0.96 -11.24
CA GLN A 34 -15.74 0.27 -10.25
C GLN A 34 -16.19 1.20 -9.10
N CYS A 35 -15.30 2.08 -8.61
CA CYS A 35 -15.68 3.07 -7.60
C CYS A 35 -16.75 4.01 -8.13
N LEU A 36 -16.56 4.56 -9.33
CA LEU A 36 -17.53 5.46 -9.95
C LEU A 36 -18.90 4.78 -10.16
N GLU A 37 -18.93 3.57 -10.70
CA GLU A 37 -20.15 2.81 -10.94
C GLU A 37 -20.89 2.46 -9.65
N ARG A 38 -20.14 2.10 -8.59
CA ARG A 38 -20.73 1.64 -7.34
C ARG A 38 -21.19 2.78 -6.42
N PHE A 39 -20.47 3.89 -6.39
CA PHE A 39 -20.71 4.99 -5.45
C PHE A 39 -21.25 6.26 -6.11
N GLY A 40 -21.23 6.33 -7.46
CA GLY A 40 -21.73 7.48 -8.22
C GLY A 40 -20.75 8.65 -8.30
N ASP A 41 -19.62 8.58 -7.59
CA ASP A 41 -18.55 9.59 -7.58
C ASP A 41 -17.17 8.96 -7.42
N LEU A 42 -16.14 9.77 -7.34
CA LEU A 42 -14.76 9.32 -7.17
C LEU A 42 -14.20 9.53 -5.75
N GLU A 43 -15.01 9.95 -4.80
CA GLU A 43 -14.52 10.21 -3.43
C GLU A 43 -13.89 8.95 -2.82
N MET A 44 -14.55 7.80 -2.94
CA MET A 44 -14.02 6.52 -2.45
C MET A 44 -12.69 6.15 -3.12
N TYR A 45 -12.57 6.42 -4.42
CA TYR A 45 -11.31 6.18 -5.14
C TYR A 45 -10.20 7.08 -4.61
N GLU A 46 -10.44 8.38 -4.47
CA GLU A 46 -9.41 9.33 -3.98
C GLU A 46 -8.97 9.00 -2.56
N ARG A 47 -9.92 8.66 -1.66
CA ARG A 47 -9.60 8.20 -0.30
C ARG A 47 -8.76 6.91 -0.30
N SER A 48 -9.04 6.01 -1.23
CA SER A 48 -8.22 4.80 -1.40
C SER A 48 -6.79 5.14 -1.84
N MET A 49 -6.61 6.11 -2.75
CA MET A 49 -5.29 6.55 -3.19
C MET A 49 -4.49 7.20 -2.04
N GLU A 50 -5.14 8.05 -1.25
CA GLU A 50 -4.53 8.64 -0.04
C GLU A 50 -4.06 7.55 0.92
N LEU A 51 -4.92 6.56 1.17
CA LEU A 51 -4.57 5.41 2.01
C LEU A 51 -3.38 4.61 1.45
N PHE A 52 -3.40 4.30 0.15
CA PHE A 52 -2.34 3.53 -0.50
C PHE A 52 -0.98 4.25 -0.45
N ASP A 53 -0.98 5.58 -0.54
CA ASP A 53 0.24 6.38 -0.38
C ASP A 53 0.84 6.28 1.04
N LEU A 54 0.04 5.96 2.04
CA LEU A 54 0.47 5.82 3.44
C LEU A 54 0.88 4.39 3.81
N LEU A 55 0.50 3.37 3.03
CA LEU A 55 0.84 1.98 3.33
C LEU A 55 2.37 1.77 3.33
N PRO A 56 2.95 1.10 4.33
CA PRO A 56 4.37 0.77 4.35
C PRO A 56 4.77 -0.14 3.19
N LEU A 57 5.98 0.04 2.67
CA LEU A 57 6.54 -0.79 1.58
C LEU A 57 7.10 -2.11 2.10
N ALA A 58 7.57 -2.13 3.33
CA ALA A 58 8.17 -3.29 3.97
C ALA A 58 7.92 -3.28 5.47
N CYS A 59 8.03 -4.44 6.09
CA CYS A 59 7.96 -4.63 7.54
C CYS A 59 9.08 -5.57 7.98
N CYS A 60 9.80 -5.21 9.03
CA CYS A 60 10.78 -6.08 9.65
C CYS A 60 10.16 -6.72 10.91
N VAL A 61 10.15 -8.04 10.97
CA VAL A 61 9.61 -8.81 12.10
C VAL A 61 10.77 -9.35 12.92
N ASN A 62 10.79 -9.03 14.22
CA ASN A 62 11.80 -9.44 15.20
C ASN A 62 13.26 -9.11 14.83
N GLY A 63 13.50 -8.20 13.89
CA GLY A 63 14.82 -7.91 13.37
C GLY A 63 15.42 -8.98 12.45
N GLU A 64 14.69 -10.04 12.14
CA GLU A 64 15.16 -11.20 11.38
C GLU A 64 14.49 -11.34 10.02
N TYR A 65 13.20 -11.01 9.92
CA TYR A 65 12.41 -11.24 8.71
C TYR A 65 12.02 -9.91 8.07
N LEU A 66 12.40 -9.71 6.82
CA LEU A 66 11.95 -8.59 6.01
C LEU A 66 10.79 -9.03 5.11
N CYS A 67 9.60 -8.55 5.42
CA CYS A 67 8.39 -8.80 4.66
C CYS A 67 8.12 -7.64 3.69
N MET A 68 7.88 -7.94 2.43
CA MET A 68 7.48 -6.98 1.39
C MET A 68 6.64 -7.68 0.34
N HIS A 69 5.83 -6.91 -0.39
CA HIS A 69 5.03 -7.48 -1.49
C HIS A 69 5.90 -7.87 -2.69
N GLY A 70 6.92 -7.05 -2.97
CA GLY A 70 7.85 -7.24 -4.07
C GLY A 70 8.88 -6.10 -4.08
N GLY A 71 9.59 -5.91 -5.21
CA GLY A 71 10.53 -4.80 -5.37
C GLY A 71 11.94 -5.09 -4.85
N VAL A 72 12.36 -6.34 -4.80
CA VAL A 72 13.78 -6.68 -4.60
C VAL A 72 14.58 -6.06 -5.75
N SER A 73 15.48 -5.14 -5.42
CA SER A 73 16.26 -4.38 -6.39
C SER A 73 17.71 -4.24 -5.91
N VAL A 74 18.63 -4.24 -6.85
CA VAL A 74 20.05 -3.97 -6.59
C VAL A 74 20.31 -2.59 -5.97
N GLU A 75 19.36 -1.67 -6.11
CA GLU A 75 19.42 -0.32 -5.55
C GLU A 75 18.96 -0.26 -4.08
N LEU A 76 18.13 -1.19 -3.65
CA LEU A 76 17.54 -1.24 -2.30
C LEU A 76 18.34 -2.17 -1.37
N THR A 77 19.61 -1.87 -1.18
CA THR A 77 20.56 -2.70 -0.43
C THR A 77 20.47 -2.57 1.10
N SER A 78 19.58 -1.70 1.62
CA SER A 78 19.42 -1.52 3.07
C SER A 78 18.05 -0.97 3.42
N LEU A 79 17.59 -1.22 4.65
CA LEU A 79 16.33 -0.65 5.19
C LEU A 79 16.34 0.89 5.15
N ALA A 80 17.50 1.52 5.36
CA ALA A 80 17.63 2.96 5.28
C ALA A 80 17.34 3.50 3.86
N ARG A 81 17.69 2.75 2.82
CA ARG A 81 17.35 3.11 1.42
C ARG A 81 15.86 2.96 1.15
N ILE A 82 15.22 1.91 1.65
CA ILE A 82 13.75 1.73 1.54
C ILE A 82 13.03 2.94 2.16
N ASN A 83 13.47 3.41 3.34
CA ASN A 83 12.88 4.56 4.00
C ASN A 83 13.07 5.90 3.27
N ARG A 84 14.01 6.00 2.34
CA ARG A 84 14.28 7.20 1.53
C ARG A 84 13.54 7.23 0.19
N VAL A 85 12.82 6.16 -0.15
CA VAL A 85 12.05 6.11 -1.40
C VAL A 85 11.01 7.24 -1.40
N ASN A 86 11.02 8.06 -2.47
CA ASN A 86 9.99 9.06 -2.67
C ASN A 86 8.66 8.33 -2.97
N ARG A 87 7.65 8.59 -2.16
CA ARG A 87 6.38 7.87 -2.18
C ARG A 87 5.23 8.68 -2.81
N LYS A 88 5.51 9.91 -3.23
CA LYS A 88 4.53 10.84 -3.84
C LYS A 88 4.90 11.17 -5.26
#